data_6c0e6134b721eaedfc17175d90ed7793
#
_entry.id   6c0e6134b721eaedfc17175d90ed7793
#
_cell.length_a   1.000
_cell.length_b   1.000
_cell.length_c   1.000
_cell.angle_alpha   90.00
_cell.angle_beta   90.00
_cell.angle_gamma   90.00
#
_symmetry.space_group_name_H-M   'P 1'
#
loop_
_entity.id
_entity.type
_entity.pdbx_description
1 polymer ?
#
loop_
_entity_poly.entity_id
_entity_poly.type
_entity_poly.pdbx_seq_one_letter_code
_entity_poly.pdbx_strand_id
1 'polypeptide(L)'
;MGPLLSGLVAFGVGVNLWFLFEYLLHRFAMHELHGKGIMSREHLLHHVTAGWGFTSRLLLAWLGVALVGAAAWLPLGTWLLGPPAGVGLAAGWVLGYGFYEFQHAQAHLRAPRNRYERWLRKHHFHHHFGHPMANHGVTIPFWDIVFHTREAPDVVPVPRRLAAGLGWLLDDDGELRAEFAADYVLVGIDRMDERQAGIDRARAFASLAPNP
;
A
#
# COMPACT_ATOMS: atom_id res chain seq x y z
N MET A 1 -16.97 -29.34 -13.40
CA MET A 1 -15.56 -29.08 -12.98
C MET A 1 -15.30 -29.94 -11.75
N GLY A 2 -14.15 -30.66 -11.70
CA GLY A 2 -13.83 -31.47 -10.51
C GLY A 2 -13.54 -30.59 -9.28
N PRO A 3 -13.71 -31.11 -8.04
CA PRO A 3 -13.56 -30.32 -6.81
C PRO A 3 -12.21 -29.61 -6.68
N LEU A 4 -11.12 -30.28 -7.03
CA LEU A 4 -9.77 -29.70 -7.00
C LEU A 4 -9.65 -28.50 -7.95
N LEU A 5 -10.09 -28.64 -9.21
CA LEU A 5 -10.03 -27.57 -10.20
C LEU A 5 -10.90 -26.38 -9.79
N SER A 6 -12.09 -26.65 -9.22
CA SER A 6 -12.96 -25.61 -8.67
C SER A 6 -12.26 -24.83 -7.56
N GLY A 7 -11.62 -25.51 -6.62
CA GLY A 7 -10.83 -24.87 -5.55
C GLY A 7 -9.67 -24.04 -6.07
N LEU A 8 -8.89 -24.54 -7.05
CA LEU A 8 -7.76 -23.82 -7.62
C LEU A 8 -8.18 -22.57 -8.42
N VAL A 9 -9.23 -22.68 -9.22
CA VAL A 9 -9.79 -21.52 -9.94
C VAL A 9 -10.30 -20.48 -8.95
N ALA A 10 -11.07 -20.91 -7.95
CA ALA A 10 -11.57 -20.01 -6.91
C ALA A 10 -10.44 -19.35 -6.10
N PHE A 11 -9.36 -20.07 -5.81
CA PHE A 11 -8.16 -19.50 -5.20
C PHE A 11 -7.57 -18.36 -6.04
N GLY A 12 -7.39 -18.58 -7.34
CA GLY A 12 -6.93 -17.53 -8.26
C GLY A 12 -7.87 -16.32 -8.28
N VAL A 13 -9.19 -16.56 -8.25
CA VAL A 13 -10.20 -15.48 -8.13
C VAL A 13 -10.04 -14.75 -6.81
N GLY A 14 -9.86 -15.46 -5.68
CA GLY A 14 -9.65 -14.87 -4.36
C GLY A 14 -8.43 -13.93 -4.30
N VAL A 15 -7.31 -14.34 -4.89
CA VAL A 15 -6.11 -13.49 -5.01
C VAL A 15 -6.42 -12.22 -5.83
N ASN A 16 -7.12 -12.34 -6.96
CA ASN A 16 -7.46 -11.19 -7.79
C ASN A 16 -8.50 -10.26 -7.13
N LEU A 17 -9.42 -10.82 -6.35
CA LEU A 17 -10.33 -10.04 -5.52
C LEU A 17 -9.55 -9.23 -4.48
N TRP A 18 -8.51 -9.81 -3.87
CA TRP A 18 -7.68 -9.02 -2.98
C TRP A 18 -7.08 -7.81 -3.71
N PHE A 19 -6.48 -7.95 -4.87
CA PHE A 19 -5.88 -6.81 -5.60
C PHE A 19 -6.90 -5.70 -5.94
N LEU A 20 -8.16 -6.08 -6.23
CA LEU A 20 -9.22 -5.08 -6.38
C LEU A 20 -9.50 -4.38 -5.04
N PHE A 21 -9.63 -5.15 -3.97
CA PHE A 21 -9.94 -4.59 -2.65
C PHE A 21 -8.75 -3.84 -2.04
N GLU A 22 -7.52 -4.24 -2.32
CA GLU A 22 -6.32 -3.45 -2.02
C GLU A 22 -6.49 -2.02 -2.57
N TYR A 23 -6.81 -1.89 -3.85
CA TYR A 23 -7.07 -0.60 -4.47
C TYR A 23 -8.24 0.16 -3.82
N LEU A 24 -9.39 -0.51 -3.67
CA LEU A 24 -10.60 0.12 -3.13
C LEU A 24 -10.43 0.55 -1.66
N LEU A 25 -9.87 -0.32 -0.83
CA LEU A 25 -9.62 -0.02 0.58
C LEU A 25 -8.58 1.08 0.73
N HIS A 26 -7.48 1.00 -0.05
CA HIS A 26 -6.43 2.00 -0.03
C HIS A 26 -6.97 3.38 -0.41
N ARG A 27 -7.68 3.48 -1.54
CA ARG A 27 -8.27 4.72 -2.01
C ARG A 27 -9.36 5.24 -1.06
N PHE A 28 -10.42 4.46 -0.84
CA PHE A 28 -11.62 4.94 -0.15
C PHE A 28 -11.51 4.86 1.36
N ALA A 29 -11.11 3.71 1.91
CA ALA A 29 -11.09 3.51 3.36
C ALA A 29 -9.85 4.11 4.04
N MET A 30 -8.71 4.19 3.34
CA MET A 30 -7.48 4.72 3.91
C MET A 30 -7.31 6.23 3.61
N HIS A 31 -7.56 6.68 2.37
CA HIS A 31 -7.42 8.10 2.00
C HIS A 31 -8.72 8.88 2.12
N GLU A 32 -9.79 8.51 1.42
CA GLU A 32 -11.00 9.33 1.30
C GLU A 32 -11.87 9.40 2.58
N LEU A 33 -11.63 8.57 3.59
CA LEU A 33 -12.26 8.71 4.91
C LEU A 33 -11.65 9.82 5.79
N HIS A 34 -10.58 10.47 5.32
CA HIS A 34 -10.06 11.70 5.94
C HIS A 34 -9.70 11.55 7.43
N GLY A 35 -9.06 10.46 7.80
CA GLY A 35 -8.69 10.15 9.18
C GLY A 35 -9.83 9.60 10.04
N LYS A 36 -11.04 9.39 9.49
CA LYS A 36 -12.13 8.74 10.18
C LYS A 36 -11.94 7.23 10.21
N GLY A 37 -12.05 6.64 11.40
CA GLY A 37 -11.80 5.22 11.60
C GLY A 37 -10.31 4.85 11.69
N ILE A 38 -10.07 3.62 12.14
CA ILE A 38 -8.72 3.13 12.44
C ILE A 38 -7.85 3.03 11.18
N MET A 39 -8.41 2.51 10.07
CA MET A 39 -7.66 2.29 8.83
C MET A 39 -7.13 3.60 8.25
N SER A 40 -8.00 4.60 8.11
CA SER A 40 -7.62 5.89 7.56
C SER A 40 -6.61 6.63 8.45
N ARG A 41 -6.83 6.60 9.78
CA ARG A 41 -5.92 7.27 10.71
C ARG A 41 -4.52 6.67 10.68
N GLU A 42 -4.40 5.35 10.81
CA GLU A 42 -3.11 4.67 10.84
C GLU A 42 -2.38 4.80 9.49
N HIS A 43 -3.13 4.76 8.38
CA HIS A 43 -2.56 4.93 7.06
C HIS A 43 -2.06 6.36 6.80
N LEU A 44 -2.82 7.39 7.16
CA LEU A 44 -2.37 8.78 7.02
C LEU A 44 -1.18 9.09 7.94
N LEU A 45 -1.15 8.49 9.14
CA LEU A 45 0.01 8.57 10.02
C LEU A 45 1.25 7.91 9.39
N HIS A 46 1.06 6.76 8.73
CA HIS A 46 2.11 6.09 7.98
C HIS A 46 2.68 6.99 6.85
N HIS A 47 1.84 7.71 6.10
CA HIS A 47 2.29 8.69 5.11
C HIS A 47 3.14 9.82 5.72
N VAL A 48 2.77 10.30 6.90
CA VAL A 48 3.48 11.40 7.58
C VAL A 48 4.84 10.97 8.14
N THR A 49 4.96 9.70 8.53
CA THR A 49 6.19 9.18 9.14
C THR A 49 7.09 8.48 8.15
N ALA A 50 6.52 7.94 7.06
CA ALA A 50 7.16 7.07 6.07
C ALA A 50 7.86 5.84 6.66
N GLY A 51 7.75 5.64 7.97
CA GLY A 51 8.34 4.52 8.69
C GLY A 51 7.40 3.31 8.69
N TRP A 52 7.97 2.13 8.89
CA TRP A 52 7.24 0.91 9.14
C TRP A 52 7.38 0.53 10.62
N GLY A 53 6.27 0.48 11.32
CA GLY A 53 6.23 0.10 12.73
C GLY A 53 5.12 -0.90 13.01
N PHE A 54 5.33 -1.76 13.99
CA PHE A 54 4.36 -2.74 14.43
C PHE A 54 3.64 -2.23 15.68
N THR A 55 2.34 -2.01 15.58
CA THR A 55 1.50 -1.64 16.72
C THR A 55 0.36 -2.64 16.89
N SER A 56 -0.16 -2.77 18.12
CA SER A 56 -1.33 -3.63 18.38
C SER A 56 -2.57 -3.21 17.59
N ARG A 57 -2.72 -1.91 17.31
CA ARG A 57 -3.82 -1.39 16.49
C ARG A 57 -3.71 -1.80 15.03
N LEU A 58 -2.49 -1.74 14.47
CA LEU A 58 -2.21 -2.25 13.13
C LEU A 58 -2.48 -3.74 13.04
N LEU A 59 -2.04 -4.52 14.02
CA LEU A 59 -2.33 -5.95 14.06
C LEU A 59 -3.83 -6.24 14.02
N LEU A 60 -4.63 -5.50 14.81
CA LEU A 60 -6.09 -5.65 14.79
C LEU A 60 -6.69 -5.27 13.43
N ALA A 61 -6.19 -4.22 12.80
CA ALA A 61 -6.62 -3.84 11.45
C ALA A 61 -6.27 -4.93 10.42
N TRP A 62 -5.06 -5.45 10.47
CA TRP A 62 -4.60 -6.52 9.57
C TRP A 62 -5.39 -7.82 9.74
N LEU A 63 -5.54 -8.28 10.97
CA LEU A 63 -6.36 -9.46 11.27
C LEU A 63 -7.81 -9.23 10.87
N GLY A 64 -8.34 -8.03 11.10
CA GLY A 64 -9.70 -7.65 10.69
C GLY A 64 -9.91 -7.80 9.19
N VAL A 65 -9.04 -7.25 8.37
CA VAL A 65 -9.14 -7.35 6.89
C VAL A 65 -9.07 -8.80 6.43
N ALA A 66 -8.09 -9.57 6.97
CA ALA A 66 -7.93 -10.98 6.60
C ALA A 66 -9.15 -11.82 7.01
N LEU A 67 -9.56 -11.71 8.29
CA LEU A 67 -10.64 -12.54 8.85
C LEU A 67 -12.02 -12.17 8.31
N VAL A 68 -12.33 -10.88 8.21
CA VAL A 68 -13.63 -10.42 7.67
C VAL A 68 -13.77 -10.84 6.21
N GLY A 69 -12.70 -10.67 5.41
CA GLY A 69 -12.70 -11.11 4.03
C GLY A 69 -12.87 -12.63 3.90
N ALA A 70 -12.13 -13.42 4.70
CA ALA A 70 -12.28 -14.87 4.69
C ALA A 70 -13.68 -15.30 5.14
N ALA A 71 -14.24 -14.66 6.18
CA ALA A 71 -15.59 -14.96 6.69
C ALA A 71 -16.68 -14.60 5.66
N ALA A 72 -16.44 -13.64 4.78
CA ALA A 72 -17.37 -13.33 3.68
C ALA A 72 -17.21 -14.31 2.49
N TRP A 73 -15.99 -14.55 2.07
CA TRP A 73 -15.72 -15.34 0.86
C TRP A 73 -15.90 -16.83 1.03
N LEU A 74 -15.64 -17.39 2.24
CA LEU A 74 -15.83 -18.80 2.51
C LEU A 74 -17.30 -19.22 2.35
N PRO A 75 -18.29 -18.62 3.04
CA PRO A 75 -19.70 -19.02 2.87
C PRO A 75 -20.25 -18.67 1.49
N LEU A 76 -19.89 -17.52 0.92
CA LEU A 76 -20.35 -17.11 -0.40
C LEU A 76 -19.88 -18.09 -1.48
N GLY A 77 -18.60 -18.44 -1.51
CA GLY A 77 -18.05 -19.38 -2.48
C GLY A 77 -18.60 -20.80 -2.27
N THR A 78 -18.80 -21.19 -1.01
CA THR A 78 -19.42 -22.49 -0.67
C THR A 78 -20.86 -22.56 -1.17
N TRP A 79 -21.62 -21.50 -0.97
CA TRP A 79 -23.02 -21.44 -1.43
C TRP A 79 -23.15 -21.44 -2.96
N LEU A 80 -22.30 -20.69 -3.65
CA LEU A 80 -22.36 -20.54 -5.11
C LEU A 80 -21.80 -21.75 -5.87
N LEU A 81 -20.68 -22.32 -5.42
CA LEU A 81 -19.86 -23.26 -6.21
C LEU A 81 -19.41 -24.49 -5.40
N GLY A 82 -19.87 -24.63 -4.16
CA GLY A 82 -19.55 -25.72 -3.25
C GLY A 82 -18.31 -25.48 -2.38
N PRO A 83 -18.09 -26.35 -1.35
CA PRO A 83 -17.06 -26.14 -0.32
C PRO A 83 -15.62 -25.94 -0.85
N PRO A 84 -15.14 -26.69 -1.88
CA PRO A 84 -13.80 -26.43 -2.42
C PRO A 84 -13.59 -25.04 -2.95
N ALA A 85 -14.62 -24.46 -3.58
CA ALA A 85 -14.55 -23.08 -4.09
C ALA A 85 -14.59 -22.05 -2.96
N GLY A 86 -15.39 -22.26 -1.92
CA GLY A 86 -15.40 -21.40 -0.74
C GLY A 86 -14.05 -21.35 -0.06
N VAL A 87 -13.43 -22.51 0.18
CA VAL A 87 -12.08 -22.61 0.74
C VAL A 87 -11.05 -21.93 -0.17
N GLY A 88 -11.13 -22.19 -1.48
CA GLY A 88 -10.23 -21.55 -2.46
C GLY A 88 -10.32 -20.02 -2.44
N LEU A 89 -11.53 -19.46 -2.50
CA LEU A 89 -11.74 -18.00 -2.45
C LEU A 89 -11.16 -17.38 -1.17
N ALA A 90 -11.48 -17.95 -0.01
CA ALA A 90 -11.02 -17.44 1.27
C ALA A 90 -9.48 -17.53 1.40
N ALA A 91 -8.90 -18.67 1.01
CA ALA A 91 -7.45 -18.85 1.04
C ALA A 91 -6.73 -17.92 0.08
N GLY A 92 -7.26 -17.72 -1.14
CA GLY A 92 -6.72 -16.77 -2.12
C GLY A 92 -6.75 -15.34 -1.62
N TRP A 93 -7.85 -14.92 -1.00
CA TRP A 93 -7.97 -13.60 -0.35
C TRP A 93 -6.91 -13.39 0.73
N VAL A 94 -6.80 -14.33 1.68
CA VAL A 94 -5.84 -14.22 2.79
C VAL A 94 -4.40 -14.20 2.29
N LEU A 95 -4.08 -15.02 1.28
CA LEU A 95 -2.74 -15.04 0.70
C LEU A 95 -2.43 -13.75 -0.07
N GLY A 96 -3.37 -13.26 -0.87
CA GLY A 96 -3.23 -11.97 -1.57
C GLY A 96 -2.98 -10.83 -0.61
N TYR A 97 -3.76 -10.77 0.46
CA TYR A 97 -3.56 -9.80 1.54
C TYR A 97 -2.19 -9.94 2.22
N GLY A 98 -1.79 -11.16 2.59
CA GLY A 98 -0.48 -11.42 3.20
C GLY A 98 0.67 -11.02 2.27
N PHE A 99 0.53 -11.24 0.96
CA PHE A 99 1.51 -10.80 -0.04
C PHE A 99 1.61 -9.27 -0.10
N TYR A 100 0.47 -8.57 -0.11
CA TYR A 100 0.43 -7.12 -0.04
C TYR A 100 1.15 -6.58 1.20
N GLU A 101 0.81 -7.04 2.39
CA GLU A 101 1.43 -6.60 3.65
C GLU A 101 2.94 -6.86 3.66
N PHE A 102 3.34 -8.04 3.18
CA PHE A 102 4.76 -8.39 3.08
C PHE A 102 5.50 -7.43 2.13
N GLN A 103 4.99 -7.20 0.93
CA GLN A 103 5.63 -6.33 -0.05
C GLN A 103 5.65 -4.87 0.40
N HIS A 104 4.57 -4.41 1.02
CA HIS A 104 4.46 -3.08 1.58
C HIS A 104 5.50 -2.85 2.69
N ALA A 105 5.57 -3.77 3.67
CA ALA A 105 6.59 -3.74 4.71
C ALA A 105 8.02 -3.72 4.12
N GLN A 106 8.29 -4.61 3.16
CA GLN A 106 9.61 -4.69 2.52
C GLN A 106 9.95 -3.42 1.74
N ALA A 107 8.98 -2.71 1.19
CA ALA A 107 9.24 -1.45 0.51
C ALA A 107 9.84 -0.40 1.45
N HIS A 108 9.35 -0.32 2.68
CA HIS A 108 9.86 0.61 3.69
C HIS A 108 11.15 0.14 4.38
N LEU A 109 11.29 -1.16 4.62
CA LEU A 109 12.35 -1.69 5.49
C LEU A 109 13.68 -1.97 4.79
N ARG A 110 13.70 -2.22 3.48
CA ARG A 110 14.91 -2.64 2.80
C ARG A 110 15.04 -2.22 1.34
N ALA A 111 16.28 -2.18 0.85
CA ALA A 111 16.58 -1.94 -0.56
C ALA A 111 15.94 -2.99 -1.50
N PRO A 112 15.59 -2.61 -2.74
CA PRO A 112 15.07 -3.54 -3.73
C PRO A 112 16.16 -4.54 -4.17
N ARG A 113 15.79 -5.82 -4.33
CA ARG A 113 16.70 -6.88 -4.77
C ARG A 113 16.54 -7.26 -6.25
N ASN A 114 15.44 -6.86 -6.87
CA ASN A 114 15.11 -7.20 -8.25
C ASN A 114 14.30 -6.07 -8.91
N ARG A 115 14.03 -6.23 -10.21
CA ARG A 115 13.33 -5.21 -11.03
C ARG A 115 11.90 -4.94 -10.55
N TYR A 116 11.18 -5.98 -10.11
CA TYR A 116 9.83 -5.83 -9.58
C TYR A 116 9.84 -5.03 -8.27
N GLU A 117 10.70 -5.36 -7.32
CA GLU A 117 10.83 -4.65 -6.06
C GLU A 117 11.28 -3.19 -6.27
N ARG A 118 12.14 -2.91 -7.26
CA ARG A 118 12.54 -1.53 -7.61
C ARG A 118 11.36 -0.74 -8.17
N TRP A 119 10.61 -1.35 -9.09
CA TRP A 119 9.39 -0.75 -9.62
C TRP A 119 8.36 -0.50 -8.52
N LEU A 120 8.08 -1.48 -7.67
CA LEU A 120 7.09 -1.38 -6.59
C LEU A 120 7.42 -0.22 -5.65
N ARG A 121 8.69 -0.08 -5.22
CA ARG A 121 9.09 1.03 -4.35
C ARG A 121 8.92 2.38 -5.02
N LYS A 122 9.33 2.51 -6.26
CA LYS A 122 9.17 3.75 -7.02
C LYS A 122 7.69 4.12 -7.18
N HIS A 123 6.85 3.15 -7.53
CA HIS A 123 5.41 3.29 -7.66
C HIS A 123 4.75 3.69 -6.33
N HIS A 124 5.09 3.00 -5.25
CA HIS A 124 4.57 3.23 -3.91
C HIS A 124 5.10 4.55 -3.31
N PHE A 125 6.37 4.88 -3.49
CA PHE A 125 6.91 6.14 -2.98
C PHE A 125 6.48 7.36 -3.79
N HIS A 126 6.12 7.20 -5.05
CA HIS A 126 5.38 8.25 -5.73
C HIS A 126 4.03 8.52 -5.07
N HIS A 127 3.31 7.47 -4.67
CA HIS A 127 2.10 7.60 -3.87
C HIS A 127 2.38 8.31 -2.53
N HIS A 128 3.45 7.96 -1.81
CA HIS A 128 3.79 8.59 -0.53
C HIS A 128 4.23 10.05 -0.64
N PHE A 129 5.09 10.38 -1.60
CA PHE A 129 5.81 11.64 -1.61
C PHE A 129 5.49 12.54 -2.80
N GLY A 130 4.99 11.95 -3.87
CA GLY A 130 4.62 12.69 -5.09
C GLY A 130 3.14 13.02 -5.12
N HIS A 131 2.28 12.00 -5.32
CA HIS A 131 0.84 12.19 -5.47
C HIS A 131 0.04 11.09 -4.73
N PRO A 132 -0.34 11.29 -3.47
CA PRO A 132 -1.05 10.29 -2.67
C PRO A 132 -2.44 9.88 -3.18
N MET A 133 -3.01 10.60 -4.14
CA MET A 133 -4.26 10.17 -4.81
C MET A 133 -4.02 9.39 -6.12
N ALA A 134 -2.76 9.05 -6.40
CA ALA A 134 -2.37 8.14 -7.47
C ALA A 134 -1.76 6.86 -6.89
N ASN A 135 -1.69 5.80 -7.69
CA ASN A 135 -0.94 4.57 -7.36
C ASN A 135 -1.41 3.86 -6.08
N HIS A 136 -2.71 3.66 -5.93
CA HIS A 136 -3.29 2.98 -4.77
C HIS A 136 -3.03 1.46 -4.77
N GLY A 137 -2.81 0.83 -5.93
CA GLY A 137 -2.42 -0.57 -6.03
C GLY A 137 -0.94 -0.75 -5.73
N VAL A 138 -0.57 -1.00 -4.48
CA VAL A 138 0.84 -1.13 -4.05
C VAL A 138 1.55 -2.28 -4.76
N THR A 139 0.86 -3.44 -4.88
CA THR A 139 1.47 -4.66 -5.40
C THR A 139 1.40 -4.79 -6.93
N ILE A 140 0.35 -4.32 -7.56
CA ILE A 140 0.17 -4.33 -9.00
C ILE A 140 -0.53 -3.04 -9.47
N PRO A 141 -0.17 -2.48 -10.64
CA PRO A 141 -0.76 -1.23 -11.12
C PRO A 141 -2.07 -1.44 -11.90
N PHE A 142 -2.59 -2.67 -11.98
CA PHE A 142 -3.71 -3.00 -12.87
C PHE A 142 -4.94 -2.15 -12.58
N TRP A 143 -5.35 -2.04 -11.32
CA TRP A 143 -6.54 -1.27 -10.95
C TRP A 143 -6.31 0.24 -11.03
N ASP A 144 -5.09 0.71 -10.82
CA ASP A 144 -4.73 2.11 -11.10
C ASP A 144 -4.87 2.45 -12.60
N ILE A 145 -4.55 1.50 -13.48
CA ILE A 145 -4.77 1.67 -14.93
C ILE A 145 -6.26 1.72 -15.23
N VAL A 146 -7.05 0.78 -14.68
CA VAL A 146 -8.49 0.69 -14.92
C VAL A 146 -9.23 1.94 -14.44
N PHE A 147 -8.83 2.45 -13.27
CA PHE A 147 -9.46 3.63 -12.65
C PHE A 147 -8.75 4.96 -12.96
N HIS A 148 -7.80 4.96 -13.89
CA HIS A 148 -7.05 6.14 -14.34
C HIS A 148 -6.32 6.90 -13.22
N THR A 149 -5.83 6.18 -12.22
CA THR A 149 -5.04 6.73 -11.11
C THR A 149 -3.57 6.34 -11.17
N ARG A 150 -3.12 5.68 -12.26
CA ARG A 150 -1.73 5.31 -12.42
C ARG A 150 -0.90 6.50 -12.87
N GLU A 151 0.16 6.77 -12.12
CA GLU A 151 1.24 7.69 -12.49
C GLU A 151 2.60 6.97 -12.46
N ALA A 152 3.49 7.35 -13.37
CA ALA A 152 4.82 6.74 -13.48
C ALA A 152 5.86 7.82 -13.78
N PRO A 153 6.26 8.62 -12.76
CA PRO A 153 7.26 9.67 -12.91
C PRO A 153 8.65 9.07 -13.19
N ASP A 154 9.49 9.83 -13.89
CA ASP A 154 10.88 9.43 -14.13
C ASP A 154 11.68 9.42 -12.83
N VAL A 155 11.45 10.41 -11.96
CA VAL A 155 12.10 10.55 -10.66
C VAL A 155 11.06 10.89 -9.59
N VAL A 156 11.16 10.27 -8.42
CA VAL A 156 10.29 10.53 -7.27
C VAL A 156 10.99 11.49 -6.30
N PRO A 157 10.39 12.66 -5.99
CA PRO A 157 10.92 13.54 -4.96
C PRO A 157 10.66 12.95 -3.56
N VAL A 158 11.71 12.75 -2.77
CA VAL A 158 11.62 12.26 -1.40
C VAL A 158 12.05 13.36 -0.43
N PRO A 159 11.18 13.81 0.47
CA PRO A 159 11.57 14.78 1.50
C PRO A 159 12.68 14.20 2.39
N ARG A 160 13.81 14.94 2.55
CA ARG A 160 14.98 14.50 3.34
C ARG A 160 14.58 13.95 4.71
N ARG A 161 13.68 14.63 5.39
CA ARG A 161 13.18 14.21 6.70
C ARG A 161 12.49 12.83 6.68
N LEU A 162 11.75 12.53 5.64
CA LEU A 162 11.06 11.24 5.49
C LEU A 162 12.01 10.17 4.97
N ALA A 163 13.02 10.55 4.20
CA ALA A 163 14.06 9.65 3.73
C ALA A 163 14.83 9.00 4.89
N ALA A 164 14.99 9.69 6.03
CA ALA A 164 15.60 9.12 7.23
C ALA A 164 14.84 7.89 7.77
N GLY A 165 13.53 7.79 7.55
CA GLY A 165 12.73 6.60 7.87
C GLY A 165 12.96 5.42 6.92
N LEU A 166 13.63 5.66 5.78
CA LEU A 166 13.97 4.67 4.75
C LEU A 166 15.48 4.39 4.79
N GLY A 167 15.97 3.76 5.86
CA GLY A 167 17.40 3.58 6.13
C GLY A 167 18.22 2.92 5.01
N TRP A 168 17.55 2.32 4.02
CA TRP A 168 18.20 1.74 2.84
C TRP A 168 18.43 2.76 1.71
N LEU A 169 17.75 3.91 1.74
CA LEU A 169 17.78 4.91 0.67
C LEU A 169 18.98 5.86 0.81
N LEU A 170 19.41 6.11 2.05
CA LEU A 170 20.48 7.01 2.38
C LEU A 170 21.78 6.26 2.68
N ASP A 171 22.92 6.91 2.45
CA ASP A 171 24.23 6.47 2.92
C ASP A 171 24.49 6.96 4.37
N ASP A 172 25.68 6.69 4.88
CA ASP A 172 26.08 7.04 6.24
C ASP A 172 26.20 8.55 6.48
N ASP A 173 26.35 9.33 5.41
CA ASP A 173 26.41 10.80 5.45
C ASP A 173 25.00 11.43 5.33
N GLY A 174 23.95 10.62 5.18
CA GLY A 174 22.57 11.08 5.01
C GLY A 174 22.23 11.55 3.59
N GLU A 175 23.09 11.26 2.63
CA GLU A 175 22.87 11.58 1.21
C GLU A 175 22.25 10.38 0.48
N LEU A 176 21.61 10.67 -0.66
CA LEU A 176 21.00 9.63 -1.50
C LEU A 176 22.07 8.69 -2.05
N ARG A 177 21.94 7.40 -1.81
CA ARG A 177 22.82 6.38 -2.40
C ARG A 177 22.82 6.49 -3.92
N ALA A 178 24.02 6.49 -4.52
CA ALA A 178 24.19 6.67 -5.97
C ALA A 178 23.40 5.68 -6.83
N GLU A 179 23.22 4.45 -6.35
CA GLU A 179 22.44 3.39 -7.04
C GLU A 179 20.96 3.73 -7.20
N PHE A 180 20.41 4.65 -6.40
CA PHE A 180 19.02 5.09 -6.45
C PHE A 180 18.82 6.47 -7.08
N ALA A 181 19.89 7.17 -7.46
CA ALA A 181 19.81 8.52 -8.02
C ALA A 181 19.02 8.63 -9.34
N ALA A 182 18.87 7.53 -10.07
CA ALA A 182 18.04 7.49 -11.27
C ALA A 182 16.52 7.41 -10.97
N ASP A 183 16.13 7.02 -9.75
CA ASP A 183 14.72 6.83 -9.37
C ASP A 183 14.22 7.88 -8.38
N TYR A 184 15.13 8.50 -7.61
CA TYR A 184 14.78 9.39 -6.50
C TYR A 184 15.63 10.65 -6.50
N VAL A 185 15.07 11.71 -5.92
CA VAL A 185 15.80 12.95 -5.59
C VAL A 185 15.39 13.40 -4.20
N LEU A 186 16.36 13.76 -3.37
CA LEU A 186 16.07 14.35 -2.06
C LEU A 186 15.66 15.80 -2.23
N VAL A 187 14.54 16.17 -1.61
CA VAL A 187 13.99 17.53 -1.66
C VAL A 187 13.81 18.11 -0.27
N GLY A 188 13.88 19.44 -0.19
CA GLY A 188 13.66 20.20 1.04
C GLY A 188 14.88 20.24 1.96
N ILE A 189 14.74 21.02 3.04
CA ILE A 189 15.71 21.15 4.11
C ILE A 189 15.08 20.49 5.35
N ASP A 190 15.87 19.92 6.25
CA ASP A 190 15.39 19.31 7.50
C ASP A 190 14.94 20.39 8.51
N ARG A 191 13.82 21.04 8.24
CA ARG A 191 13.23 22.09 9.09
C ARG A 191 11.83 21.71 9.54
N MET A 192 11.39 22.32 10.66
CA MET A 192 10.01 22.18 11.18
C MET A 192 8.93 22.51 10.15
N ASP A 193 9.22 23.45 9.24
CA ASP A 193 8.31 23.88 8.17
C ASP A 193 7.97 22.72 7.19
N GLU A 194 8.93 21.84 6.91
CA GLU A 194 8.69 20.65 6.06
C GLU A 194 7.84 19.62 6.74
N ARG A 195 7.95 19.51 8.07
CA ARG A 195 7.09 18.64 8.85
C ARG A 195 5.64 19.09 8.74
N GLN A 196 5.41 20.40 8.84
CA GLN A 196 4.09 20.98 8.69
C GLN A 196 3.58 20.81 7.26
N ALA A 197 4.41 21.07 6.26
CA ALA A 197 4.05 20.85 4.85
C ALA A 197 3.76 19.37 4.52
N GLY A 198 4.41 18.41 5.20
CA GLY A 198 4.10 16.99 5.10
C GLY A 198 2.74 16.64 5.71
N ILE A 199 2.45 17.21 6.89
CA ILE A 199 1.16 17.06 7.55
C ILE A 199 0.05 17.68 6.71
N ASP A 200 0.28 18.87 6.18
CA ASP A 200 -0.71 19.60 5.39
C ASP A 200 -0.97 18.93 4.05
N ARG A 201 0.06 18.33 3.42
CA ARG A 201 -0.14 17.44 2.26
C ARG A 201 -1.01 16.23 2.61
N ALA A 202 -0.68 15.50 3.67
CA ALA A 202 -1.47 14.35 4.09
C ALA A 202 -2.93 14.75 4.38
N ARG A 203 -3.14 15.91 4.98
CA ARG A 203 -4.48 16.49 5.23
C ARG A 203 -5.17 16.93 3.95
N ALA A 204 -4.47 17.58 3.03
CA ALA A 204 -5.03 18.00 1.75
C ALA A 204 -5.54 16.80 0.94
N PHE A 205 -4.76 15.72 0.88
CA PHE A 205 -5.19 14.46 0.25
C PHE A 205 -6.30 13.75 1.00
N ALA A 206 -6.45 14.01 2.28
CA ALA A 206 -7.58 13.54 3.07
C ALA A 206 -8.80 14.48 2.98
N SER A 207 -8.78 15.51 2.13
CA SER A 207 -9.80 16.57 2.01
C SER A 207 -10.10 17.28 3.34
N LEU A 208 -9.14 17.29 4.25
CA LEU A 208 -9.25 17.94 5.56
C LEU A 208 -8.50 19.27 5.62
N ALA A 209 -7.67 19.57 4.61
CA ALA A 209 -7.02 20.85 4.56
C ALA A 209 -8.06 21.93 4.24
N PRO A 210 -8.06 23.07 4.96
CA PRO A 210 -8.70 24.26 4.43
C PRO A 210 -8.06 24.54 3.07
N ASN A 211 -8.89 24.82 2.07
CA ASN A 211 -8.36 25.32 0.81
C ASN A 211 -7.45 26.51 1.10
N PRO A 212 -6.25 26.57 0.52
CA PRO A 212 -5.36 27.71 0.68
C PRO A 212 -6.00 29.01 0.22
#